data_d23284eb251708df6d3b9e745fdc4e18
#
_entry.id   d23284eb251708df6d3b9e745fdc4e18
#
_cell.length_a   1.000
_cell.length_b   1.000
_cell.length_c   1.000
_cell.angle_alpha   90.00
_cell.angle_beta   90.00
_cell.angle_gamma   90.00
#
_symmetry.space_group_name_H-M   'P 1'
#
loop_
_entity.id
_entity.type
_entity.pdbx_description
1 polymer ?
#
loop_
_entity_poly.entity_id
_entity_poly.type
_entity_poly.pdbx_seq_one_letter_code
_entity_poly.pdbx_strand_id
1 'polypeptide(L)'
;IPYQQYIKSRTPSLAGYLKSLGYATYAQHPYQASGWNRDKVYPLLGFDNLDFMEDYRDVSYVRNYISDASDMEHMIETYEKNKASGKPAFIFNVTMQNHGGYTDTYMNLTNDIQSQYASEPLNQYLTLIHKTDQALENLIDYFSKVDDRTIIVFFGDHQPNDTVASVVENGA
;
A
#
# COMPACT_ATOMS: atom_id res chain seq x y z
N ILE A 1 -6.59 9.18 -14.02
CA ILE A 1 -7.09 9.02 -12.63
C ILE A 1 -7.72 10.34 -12.19
N PRO A 2 -8.92 10.33 -11.56
CA PRO A 2 -9.69 11.57 -11.27
C PRO A 2 -8.88 12.60 -10.47
N TYR A 3 -8.16 12.23 -9.43
CA TYR A 3 -7.44 13.20 -8.61
C TYR A 3 -6.33 13.93 -9.39
N GLN A 4 -5.69 13.31 -10.37
CA GLN A 4 -4.69 13.97 -11.23
C GLN A 4 -5.31 15.10 -12.06
N GLN A 5 -6.57 14.95 -12.45
CA GLN A 5 -7.29 15.89 -13.30
C GLN A 5 -7.96 17.01 -12.51
N TYR A 6 -8.53 16.67 -11.35
CA TYR A 6 -9.43 17.55 -10.62
C TYR A 6 -8.82 18.22 -9.40
N ILE A 7 -7.82 17.62 -8.75
CA ILE A 7 -7.17 18.25 -7.59
C ILE A 7 -6.04 19.15 -8.09
N LYS A 8 -6.32 20.45 -8.16
CA LYS A 8 -5.37 21.50 -8.59
C LYS A 8 -5.04 22.51 -7.51
N SER A 9 -5.74 22.47 -6.39
CA SER A 9 -5.56 23.32 -5.23
C SER A 9 -5.87 22.56 -3.97
N ARG A 10 -5.64 23.17 -2.82
CA ARG A 10 -5.94 22.57 -1.52
C ARG A 10 -7.40 22.12 -1.47
N THR A 11 -7.60 20.83 -1.21
CA THR A 11 -8.92 20.18 -1.24
C THR A 11 -9.22 19.58 0.14
N PRO A 12 -10.43 19.77 0.68
CA PRO A 12 -10.84 19.13 1.93
C PRO A 12 -10.68 17.61 1.84
N SER A 13 -10.06 17.04 2.86
CA SER A 13 -9.76 15.61 2.93
C SER A 13 -9.70 15.14 4.36
N LEU A 14 -9.69 13.82 4.57
CA LEU A 14 -9.48 13.24 5.90
C LEU A 14 -8.11 13.64 6.48
N ALA A 15 -7.06 13.64 5.66
CA ALA A 15 -5.71 14.05 6.10
C ALA A 15 -5.70 15.50 6.57
N GLY A 16 -6.29 16.42 5.79
CA GLY A 16 -6.40 17.82 6.17
C GLY A 16 -7.24 18.04 7.44
N TYR A 17 -8.30 17.25 7.61
CA TYR A 17 -9.12 17.29 8.82
C TYR A 17 -8.35 16.80 10.04
N LEU A 18 -7.73 15.62 9.98
CA LEU A 18 -6.96 15.07 11.11
C LEU A 18 -5.76 15.96 11.45
N LYS A 19 -5.09 16.54 10.46
CA LYS A 19 -4.06 17.54 10.67
C LYS A 19 -4.59 18.73 11.50
N SER A 20 -5.79 19.23 11.23
CA SER A 20 -6.40 20.32 11.99
C SER A 20 -6.70 19.95 13.45
N LEU A 21 -6.80 18.64 13.74
CA LEU A 21 -6.94 18.10 15.09
C LEU A 21 -5.58 17.79 15.77
N GLY A 22 -4.46 18.14 15.14
CA GLY A 22 -3.12 17.97 15.70
C GLY A 22 -2.41 16.67 15.34
N TYR A 23 -2.95 15.85 14.44
CA TYR A 23 -2.28 14.65 13.95
C TYR A 23 -1.07 15.02 13.08
N ALA A 24 0.01 14.25 13.19
CA ALA A 24 1.03 14.17 12.16
C ALA A 24 0.48 13.31 10.99
N THR A 25 0.63 13.78 9.76
CA THR A 25 0.04 13.14 8.58
C THR A 25 1.12 12.66 7.63
N TYR A 26 1.06 11.38 7.28
CA TYR A 26 2.01 10.67 6.44
C TYR A 26 1.28 10.05 5.25
N ALA A 27 1.82 10.20 4.04
CA ALA A 27 1.40 9.44 2.88
C ALA A 27 2.60 8.64 2.35
N GLN A 28 2.45 7.34 2.23
CA GLN A 28 3.50 6.41 1.85
C GLN A 28 3.13 5.65 0.59
N HIS A 29 4.10 5.48 -0.30
CA HIS A 29 3.93 4.69 -1.53
C HIS A 29 5.27 4.15 -2.00
N PRO A 30 5.50 2.82 -1.96
CA PRO A 30 6.78 2.20 -2.32
C PRO A 30 7.03 2.20 -3.84
N TYR A 31 6.86 3.35 -4.48
CA TYR A 31 7.06 3.58 -5.91
C TYR A 31 7.55 5.01 -6.16
N GLN A 32 7.86 5.31 -7.43
CA GLN A 32 8.37 6.64 -7.82
C GLN A 32 7.41 7.76 -7.40
N ALA A 33 7.94 8.83 -6.84
CA ALA A 33 7.19 10.01 -6.38
C ALA A 33 6.29 10.62 -7.47
N SER A 34 6.80 10.65 -8.71
CA SER A 34 6.05 11.15 -9.88
C SER A 34 4.94 10.20 -10.33
N GLY A 35 4.93 8.95 -9.84
CA GLY A 35 3.90 7.96 -10.14
C GLY A 35 2.52 8.49 -9.78
N TRP A 36 1.63 8.57 -10.76
CA TRP A 36 0.27 9.13 -10.61
C TRP A 36 0.24 10.56 -10.05
N ASN A 37 1.33 11.36 -10.16
CA ASN A 37 1.48 12.73 -9.62
C ASN A 37 1.25 12.80 -8.10
N ARG A 38 1.59 11.77 -7.34
CA ARG A 38 1.37 11.71 -5.89
C ARG A 38 2.16 12.78 -5.13
N ASP A 39 3.39 13.03 -5.56
CA ASP A 39 4.25 14.12 -5.07
C ASP A 39 3.57 15.51 -5.11
N LYS A 40 2.70 15.73 -6.08
CA LYS A 40 1.97 17.01 -6.26
C LYS A 40 0.61 17.01 -5.58
N VAL A 41 -0.07 15.88 -5.56
CA VAL A 41 -1.46 15.80 -5.09
C VAL A 41 -1.54 15.61 -3.57
N TYR A 42 -0.69 14.80 -2.97
CA TYR A 42 -0.75 14.51 -1.54
C TYR A 42 -0.60 15.76 -0.64
N PRO A 43 0.30 16.72 -0.94
CA PRO A 43 0.35 17.99 -0.21
C PRO A 43 -0.96 18.79 -0.31
N LEU A 44 -1.64 18.74 -1.44
CA LEU A 44 -2.94 19.42 -1.66
C LEU A 44 -4.07 18.77 -0.85
N LEU A 45 -3.91 17.50 -0.47
CA LEU A 45 -4.81 16.77 0.41
C LEU A 45 -4.47 16.93 1.90
N GLY A 46 -3.38 17.64 2.24
CA GLY A 46 -3.05 17.96 3.63
C GLY A 46 -2.06 17.04 4.29
N PHE A 47 -1.39 16.16 3.54
CA PHE A 47 -0.26 15.39 4.05
C PHE A 47 0.98 16.28 4.21
N ASP A 48 1.66 16.16 5.34
CA ASP A 48 2.89 16.90 5.64
C ASP A 48 4.15 16.10 5.32
N ASN A 49 4.07 14.78 5.47
CA ASN A 49 5.18 13.87 5.25
C ASN A 49 4.84 12.93 4.11
N LEU A 50 5.77 12.77 3.19
CA LEU A 50 5.61 11.94 2.01
C LEU A 50 6.81 11.00 1.91
N ASP A 51 6.56 9.71 1.88
CA ASP A 51 7.60 8.69 1.68
C ASP A 51 7.34 7.95 0.37
N PHE A 52 8.33 7.95 -0.50
CA PHE A 52 8.32 7.26 -1.78
C PHE A 52 9.47 6.24 -1.84
N MET A 53 9.59 5.53 -2.94
CA MET A 53 10.55 4.43 -3.10
C MET A 53 11.98 4.77 -2.63
N GLU A 54 12.43 6.00 -2.84
CA GLU A 54 13.74 6.49 -2.41
C GLU A 54 13.92 6.65 -0.90
N ASP A 55 12.84 6.68 -0.14
CA ASP A 55 12.85 6.83 1.32
C ASP A 55 12.90 5.48 2.05
N TYR A 56 12.58 4.40 1.34
CA TYR A 56 12.64 3.04 1.87
C TYR A 56 14.08 2.53 1.94
N ARG A 57 14.43 1.81 3.01
CA ARG A 57 15.76 1.25 3.24
C ARG A 57 15.67 -0.24 3.58
N ASP A 58 16.71 -1.00 3.22
CA ASP A 58 16.85 -2.42 3.56
C ASP A 58 15.65 -3.29 3.18
N VAL A 59 15.06 -3.00 2.00
CA VAL A 59 13.81 -3.60 1.54
C VAL A 59 14.01 -4.90 0.78
N SER A 60 13.05 -5.79 0.88
CA SER A 60 12.89 -6.95 0.00
C SER A 60 12.00 -6.60 -1.21
N TYR A 61 12.17 -7.36 -2.27
CA TYR A 61 11.40 -7.20 -3.51
C TYR A 61 10.63 -8.46 -3.82
N VAL A 62 9.40 -8.28 -4.27
CA VAL A 62 8.60 -9.31 -4.91
C VAL A 62 8.29 -8.84 -6.32
N ARG A 63 8.66 -9.63 -7.31
CA ARG A 63 8.72 -9.19 -8.71
C ARG A 63 9.66 -7.98 -8.85
N ASN A 64 9.14 -6.87 -9.37
CA ASN A 64 9.90 -5.62 -9.56
C ASN A 64 9.51 -4.54 -8.52
N TYR A 65 8.73 -4.89 -7.50
CA TYR A 65 8.21 -3.95 -6.52
C TYR A 65 8.74 -4.24 -5.13
N ILE A 66 8.85 -3.21 -4.32
CA ILE A 66 9.08 -3.36 -2.88
C ILE A 66 7.95 -4.25 -2.32
N SER A 67 8.32 -5.25 -1.52
CA SER A 67 7.34 -6.17 -0.94
C SER A 67 6.41 -5.47 0.04
N ASP A 68 5.17 -5.95 0.14
CA ASP A 68 4.22 -5.44 1.14
C ASP A 68 4.73 -5.68 2.57
N ALA A 69 5.54 -6.73 2.79
CA ALA A 69 6.21 -6.95 4.07
C ALA A 69 7.13 -5.77 4.43
N SER A 70 8.01 -5.36 3.51
CA SER A 70 8.89 -4.20 3.73
C SER A 70 8.12 -2.88 3.81
N ASP A 71 7.03 -2.74 3.05
CA ASP A 71 6.20 -1.55 3.06
C ASP A 71 5.47 -1.39 4.41
N MET A 72 4.90 -2.46 4.94
CA MET A 72 4.25 -2.46 6.26
C MET A 72 5.25 -2.30 7.41
N GLU A 73 6.47 -2.81 7.27
CA GLU A 73 7.56 -2.55 8.20
C GLU A 73 7.95 -1.07 8.23
N HIS A 74 8.01 -0.43 7.06
CA HIS A 74 8.23 1.03 6.97
C HIS A 74 7.10 1.84 7.64
N MET A 75 5.84 1.38 7.57
CA MET A 75 4.74 1.99 8.33
C MET A 75 4.97 1.90 9.85
N ILE A 76 5.44 0.76 10.34
CA ILE A 76 5.80 0.57 11.76
C ILE A 76 6.93 1.52 12.14
N GLU A 77 7.99 1.61 11.34
CA GLU A 77 9.09 2.54 11.60
C GLU A 77 8.62 4.00 11.64
N THR A 78 7.73 4.40 10.74
CA THR A 78 7.15 5.75 10.71
C THR A 78 6.35 6.02 11.98
N TYR A 79 5.55 5.06 12.43
CA TYR A 79 4.84 5.16 13.69
C TYR A 79 5.81 5.32 14.88
N GLU A 80 6.85 4.49 14.97
CA GLU A 80 7.84 4.55 16.05
C GLU A 80 8.61 5.89 16.06
N LYS A 81 9.02 6.38 14.90
CA LYS A 81 9.65 7.70 14.76
C LYS A 81 8.71 8.82 15.19
N ASN A 82 7.41 8.72 14.88
CA ASN A 82 6.41 9.72 15.24
C ASN A 82 6.15 9.77 16.75
N LYS A 83 6.30 8.68 17.50
CA LYS A 83 6.09 8.65 18.96
C LYS A 83 6.87 9.75 19.69
N ALA A 84 8.08 10.05 19.22
CA ALA A 84 8.89 11.12 19.81
C ALA A 84 8.26 12.52 19.65
N SER A 85 7.33 12.70 18.72
CA SER A 85 6.62 13.98 18.52
C SER A 85 5.52 14.23 19.56
N GLY A 86 5.04 13.19 20.26
CA GLY A 86 3.89 13.25 21.16
C GLY A 86 2.55 13.48 20.45
N LYS A 87 2.52 13.44 19.12
CA LYS A 87 1.30 13.62 18.31
C LYS A 87 0.74 12.28 17.86
N PRO A 88 -0.58 12.14 17.76
CA PRO A 88 -1.14 10.98 17.06
C PRO A 88 -0.74 11.00 15.58
N ALA A 89 -0.53 9.82 14.98
CA ALA A 89 -0.20 9.69 13.59
C ALA A 89 -1.43 9.30 12.75
N PHE A 90 -1.53 9.87 11.56
CA PHE A 90 -2.37 9.36 10.49
C PHE A 90 -1.46 8.95 9.33
N ILE A 91 -1.38 7.65 9.08
CA ILE A 91 -0.57 7.06 8.01
C ILE A 91 -1.52 6.53 6.94
N PHE A 92 -1.41 7.05 5.73
CA PHE A 92 -2.09 6.57 4.54
C PHE A 92 -1.06 5.90 3.64
N ASN A 93 -1.21 4.61 3.43
CA ASN A 93 -0.31 3.84 2.60
C ASN A 93 -1.01 3.27 1.36
N VAL A 94 -0.34 3.26 0.23
CA VAL A 94 -0.78 2.60 -1.00
C VAL A 94 0.33 1.66 -1.44
N THR A 95 0.12 0.37 -1.26
CA THR A 95 1.10 -0.67 -1.61
C THR A 95 1.30 -0.77 -3.13
N MET A 96 2.35 -1.47 -3.56
CA MET A 96 2.65 -1.62 -4.99
C MET A 96 2.89 -3.08 -5.42
N GLN A 97 3.15 -3.99 -4.48
CA GLN A 97 3.50 -5.38 -4.75
C GLN A 97 2.51 -6.07 -5.69
N ASN A 98 1.22 -5.80 -5.53
CA ASN A 98 0.16 -6.48 -6.27
C ASN A 98 -0.27 -5.76 -7.55
N HIS A 99 0.42 -4.68 -7.95
CA HIS A 99 0.12 -3.98 -9.20
C HIS A 99 0.15 -4.93 -10.41
N GLY A 100 -0.72 -4.73 -11.38
CA GLY A 100 -0.99 -5.62 -12.50
C GLY A 100 0.21 -6.05 -13.35
N GLY A 101 -0.03 -6.94 -14.29
CA GLY A 101 0.98 -7.62 -15.09
C GLY A 101 1.33 -8.99 -14.49
N TYR A 102 0.37 -9.92 -14.46
CA TYR A 102 0.54 -11.25 -13.83
C TYR A 102 0.95 -12.34 -14.81
N THR A 103 1.47 -11.98 -15.96
CA THR A 103 1.82 -12.91 -17.05
C THR A 103 3.30 -13.27 -17.10
N ASP A 104 4.15 -12.47 -16.47
CA ASP A 104 5.59 -12.64 -16.51
C ASP A 104 6.08 -13.60 -15.43
N THR A 105 7.17 -14.31 -15.71
CA THR A 105 7.87 -15.15 -14.75
C THR A 105 8.97 -14.34 -14.06
N TYR A 106 9.10 -14.49 -12.75
CA TYR A 106 10.09 -13.79 -11.95
C TYR A 106 10.94 -14.77 -11.13
N MET A 107 12.24 -14.54 -11.04
CA MET A 107 13.15 -15.40 -10.26
C MET A 107 12.89 -15.32 -8.74
N ASN A 108 12.31 -14.22 -8.26
CA ASN A 108 12.02 -13.95 -6.85
C ASN A 108 10.54 -14.16 -6.49
N LEU A 109 9.78 -14.86 -7.35
CA LEU A 109 8.38 -15.22 -7.07
C LEU A 109 8.09 -16.63 -7.59
N THR A 110 7.69 -17.51 -6.70
CA THR A 110 7.08 -18.80 -7.02
C THR A 110 5.58 -18.69 -6.78
N ASN A 111 4.76 -19.22 -7.72
CA ASN A 111 3.31 -19.23 -7.57
C ASN A 111 2.91 -20.39 -6.65
N ASP A 112 2.92 -20.14 -5.34
CA ASP A 112 2.66 -21.15 -4.31
C ASP A 112 1.17 -21.47 -4.17
N ILE A 113 0.30 -20.55 -4.57
CA ILE A 113 -1.15 -20.74 -4.54
C ILE A 113 -1.63 -21.19 -5.92
N GLN A 114 -2.36 -22.30 -5.93
CA GLN A 114 -2.94 -22.87 -7.13
C GLN A 114 -4.47 -22.77 -7.07
N SER A 115 -5.05 -22.14 -8.07
CA SER A 115 -6.51 -22.06 -8.21
C SER A 115 -7.06 -23.35 -8.83
N GLN A 116 -8.35 -23.56 -8.69
CA GLN A 116 -9.05 -24.65 -9.41
C GLN A 116 -9.12 -24.39 -10.93
N TYR A 117 -8.85 -23.19 -11.38
CA TYR A 117 -8.81 -22.80 -12.79
C TYR A 117 -7.38 -22.92 -13.31
N ALA A 118 -7.20 -23.46 -14.49
CA ALA A 118 -5.88 -23.60 -15.13
C ALA A 118 -5.38 -22.24 -15.68
N SER A 119 -5.04 -21.32 -14.77
CA SER A 119 -4.64 -19.96 -15.11
C SER A 119 -3.43 -19.51 -14.27
N GLU A 120 -2.25 -19.47 -14.91
CA GLU A 120 -1.04 -18.95 -14.26
C GLU A 120 -1.15 -17.47 -13.82
N PRO A 121 -1.78 -16.57 -14.59
CA PRO A 121 -2.02 -15.20 -14.09
C PRO A 121 -2.84 -15.16 -12.82
N LEU A 122 -3.88 -15.99 -12.70
CA LEU A 122 -4.68 -16.08 -11.49
C LEU A 122 -3.87 -16.67 -10.31
N ASN A 123 -3.08 -17.72 -10.56
CA ASN A 123 -2.21 -18.31 -9.54
C ASN A 123 -1.20 -17.29 -9.01
N GLN A 124 -0.59 -16.51 -9.90
CA GLN A 124 0.33 -15.44 -9.53
C GLN A 124 -0.39 -14.36 -8.68
N TYR A 125 -1.54 -13.90 -9.12
CA TYR A 125 -2.35 -12.92 -8.37
C TYR A 125 -2.71 -13.43 -6.98
N LEU A 126 -3.21 -14.65 -6.85
CA LEU A 126 -3.57 -15.25 -5.56
C LEU A 126 -2.35 -15.42 -4.64
N THR A 127 -1.20 -15.80 -5.20
CA THR A 127 0.06 -15.86 -4.45
C THR A 127 0.47 -14.49 -3.92
N LEU A 128 0.32 -13.44 -4.72
CA LEU A 128 0.63 -12.07 -4.29
C LEU A 128 -0.31 -11.60 -3.18
N ILE A 129 -1.61 -11.86 -3.31
CA ILE A 129 -2.60 -11.56 -2.25
C ILE A 129 -2.27 -12.31 -0.95
N HIS A 130 -1.89 -13.58 -1.04
CA HIS A 130 -1.47 -14.35 0.14
C HIS A 130 -0.24 -13.75 0.82
N LYS A 131 0.74 -13.25 0.05
CA LYS A 131 1.90 -12.54 0.63
C LYS A 131 1.50 -11.22 1.31
N THR A 132 0.54 -10.51 0.75
CA THR A 132 -0.04 -9.31 1.39
C THR A 132 -0.76 -9.65 2.69
N ASP A 133 -1.51 -10.75 2.71
CA ASP A 133 -2.21 -11.24 3.90
C ASP A 133 -1.22 -11.54 5.05
N GLN A 134 -0.11 -12.21 4.73
CA GLN A 134 0.97 -12.47 5.69
C GLN A 134 1.62 -11.17 6.21
N ALA A 135 1.82 -10.18 5.33
CA ALA A 135 2.36 -8.89 5.74
C ALA A 135 1.38 -8.13 6.65
N LEU A 136 0.09 -8.19 6.32
CA LEU A 136 -0.97 -7.58 7.13
C LEU A 136 -1.10 -8.26 8.51
N GLU A 137 -0.97 -9.59 8.58
CA GLU A 137 -0.94 -10.32 9.84
C GLU A 137 0.18 -9.79 10.75
N ASN A 138 1.39 -9.61 10.22
CA ASN A 138 2.52 -9.07 10.96
C ASN A 138 2.27 -7.62 11.43
N LEU A 139 1.67 -6.79 10.61
CA LEU A 139 1.30 -5.42 10.97
C LEU A 139 0.28 -5.39 12.12
N ILE A 140 -0.77 -6.21 12.03
CA ILE A 140 -1.81 -6.34 13.06
C ILE A 140 -1.18 -6.87 14.36
N ASP A 141 -0.32 -7.88 14.24
CA ASP A 141 0.36 -8.51 15.37
C ASP A 141 1.26 -7.53 16.13
N TYR A 142 1.97 -6.65 15.39
CA TYR A 142 2.73 -5.55 15.96
C TYR A 142 1.82 -4.59 16.75
N PHE A 143 0.77 -4.05 16.13
CA PHE A 143 -0.09 -3.06 16.76
C PHE A 143 -0.96 -3.64 17.87
N SER A 144 -1.22 -4.95 17.88
CA SER A 144 -1.91 -5.63 18.99
C SER A 144 -1.13 -5.61 20.31
N LYS A 145 0.18 -5.39 20.25
CA LYS A 145 1.10 -5.35 21.40
C LYS A 145 1.44 -3.91 21.84
N VAL A 146 0.97 -2.93 21.09
CA VAL A 146 1.20 -1.51 21.39
C VAL A 146 0.10 -0.98 22.31
N ASP A 147 0.47 -0.19 23.32
CA ASP A 147 -0.49 0.40 24.28
C ASP A 147 -1.23 1.63 23.74
N ASP A 148 -1.00 2.03 22.49
CA ASP A 148 -1.73 3.12 21.84
C ASP A 148 -3.01 2.61 21.17
N ARG A 149 -4.09 3.38 21.27
CA ARG A 149 -5.33 3.07 20.54
C ARG A 149 -5.10 3.24 19.05
N THR A 150 -5.09 2.13 18.32
CA THR A 150 -4.84 2.07 16.88
C THR A 150 -6.09 1.64 16.13
N ILE A 151 -6.34 2.26 14.99
CA ILE A 151 -7.36 1.86 14.02
C ILE A 151 -6.63 1.53 12.72
N ILE A 152 -6.78 0.31 12.24
CA ILE A 152 -6.29 -0.13 10.92
C ILE A 152 -7.50 -0.27 10.00
N VAL A 153 -7.44 0.39 8.84
CA VAL A 153 -8.43 0.26 7.78
C VAL A 153 -7.72 -0.28 6.55
N PHE A 154 -8.07 -1.49 6.13
CA PHE A 154 -7.51 -2.15 4.97
C PHE A 154 -8.58 -2.36 3.90
N PHE A 155 -8.27 -2.04 2.65
CA PHE A 155 -9.20 -2.17 1.53
C PHE A 155 -8.45 -2.29 0.19
N GLY A 156 -9.10 -2.89 -0.81
CA GLY A 156 -8.63 -2.86 -2.19
C GLY A 156 -9.02 -1.54 -2.86
N ASP A 157 -8.14 -1.00 -3.69
CA ASP A 157 -8.37 0.24 -4.42
C ASP A 157 -9.16 0.03 -5.72
N HIS A 158 -9.02 -1.13 -6.35
CA HIS A 158 -9.77 -1.53 -7.56
C HIS A 158 -9.65 -3.05 -7.78
N GLN A 159 -10.45 -3.57 -8.70
CA GLN A 159 -10.37 -4.96 -9.13
C GLN A 159 -9.07 -5.23 -9.89
N PRO A 160 -8.58 -6.49 -9.92
CA PRO A 160 -7.46 -6.88 -10.76
C PRO A 160 -7.79 -6.64 -12.24
N ASN A 161 -6.75 -6.64 -13.10
CA ASN A 161 -6.92 -6.45 -14.53
C ASN A 161 -7.69 -7.62 -15.18
N ASP A 162 -8.15 -7.42 -16.42
CA ASP A 162 -8.99 -8.37 -17.17
C ASP A 162 -8.38 -9.77 -17.31
N THR A 163 -7.05 -9.90 -17.29
CA THR A 163 -6.34 -11.19 -17.35
C THR A 163 -6.69 -12.11 -16.18
N VAL A 164 -7.04 -11.53 -15.04
CA VAL A 164 -7.45 -12.25 -13.83
C VAL A 164 -8.97 -12.22 -13.67
N ALA A 165 -9.57 -11.05 -13.81
CA ALA A 165 -11.01 -10.85 -13.61
C ALA A 165 -11.85 -11.76 -14.53
N SER A 166 -11.50 -11.84 -15.82
CA SER A 166 -12.20 -12.66 -16.80
C SER A 166 -12.15 -14.17 -16.50
N VAL A 167 -11.10 -14.66 -15.83
CA VAL A 167 -11.02 -16.08 -15.45
C VAL A 167 -12.04 -16.39 -14.36
N VAL A 168 -12.19 -15.50 -13.39
CA VAL A 168 -13.15 -15.67 -12.28
C VAL A 168 -14.57 -15.54 -12.80
N GLU A 169 -14.85 -14.54 -13.63
CA GLU A 169 -16.18 -14.30 -14.21
C GLU A 169 -16.66 -15.44 -15.12
N ASN A 170 -15.75 -16.03 -15.91
CA ASN A 170 -16.10 -17.12 -16.84
C ASN A 170 -16.08 -18.51 -16.16
N GLY A 171 -15.50 -18.63 -14.99
CA GLY A 171 -15.40 -19.90 -14.24
C GLY A 171 -16.48 -20.08 -13.17
N ALA A 172 -17.26 -19.04 -12.91
CA ALA A 172 -18.38 -19.05 -12.00
C ALA A 172 -19.67 -19.26 -12.80
#